data_517d1787580f486576461017fa80a90c
#
_entry.id   517d1787580f486576461017fa80a90c
#
_cell.length_a   1.000
_cell.length_b   1.000
_cell.length_c   1.000
_cell.angle_alpha   90.00
_cell.angle_beta   90.00
_cell.angle_gamma   90.00
#
_symmetry.space_group_name_H-M   'P 1'
#
loop_
_entity.id
_entity.type
_entity.pdbx_description
1 polymer ?
#
loop_
_entity_poly.entity_id
_entity_poly.type
_entity_poly.pdbx_seq_one_letter_code
_entity_poly.pdbx_strand_id
1 'polypeptide(L)'
;MNTNLPHTSICMVRPTLSDLPAVAPPVPYAFRPYAPGDEAAWVRIHELSDPLNTAELALFEREFGHDAEALRRRQLYLCDGQGEAVGTITAWHNTDFPDRAYGRVHWVAIVPAHQGAGLGKPLLAACLHRMVELGCEGAYLTTNAPRIPAIGLYLRFGFRPRVRSEAEREPWRRVAENVRPELAGLVRAALEDA
;
A
#
# COMPACT_ATOMS: atom_id res chain seq x y z
N MET A 1 0.62 -22.09 -4.67
CA MET A 1 1.44 -21.41 -3.62
C MET A 1 0.71 -21.62 -2.31
N ASN A 2 1.39 -22.14 -1.31
CA ASN A 2 0.77 -22.52 -0.03
C ASN A 2 0.56 -21.24 0.80
N THR A 3 -0.66 -20.71 0.82
CA THR A 3 -1.03 -19.44 1.45
C THR A 3 -1.34 -19.57 2.96
N ASN A 4 -0.85 -20.61 3.60
CA ASN A 4 -1.10 -20.84 5.03
C ASN A 4 -0.11 -20.09 5.94
N LEU A 5 0.19 -18.84 5.57
CA LEU A 5 0.95 -17.92 6.41
C LEU A 5 0.02 -17.35 7.49
N PRO A 6 0.46 -17.29 8.77
CA PRO A 6 -0.33 -16.65 9.81
C PRO A 6 -0.53 -15.16 9.50
N HIS A 7 -1.70 -14.64 9.90
CA HIS A 7 -2.03 -13.22 9.78
C HIS A 7 -1.19 -12.39 10.75
N THR A 8 0.08 -12.21 10.41
CA THR A 8 1.03 -11.44 11.20
C THR A 8 1.30 -10.11 10.50
N SER A 9 1.13 -9.03 11.26
CA SER A 9 1.45 -7.68 10.78
C SER A 9 2.96 -7.53 10.61
N ILE A 10 3.37 -7.01 9.47
CA ILE A 10 4.77 -6.73 9.12
C ILE A 10 4.91 -5.30 8.61
N CYS A 11 6.03 -4.66 8.93
CA CYS A 11 6.33 -3.29 8.52
C CYS A 11 7.39 -3.28 7.41
N MET A 12 7.20 -2.43 6.42
CA MET A 12 8.18 -2.17 5.37
C MET A 12 8.48 -0.68 5.30
N VAL A 13 9.74 -0.35 5.01
CA VAL A 13 10.22 1.03 4.90
C VAL A 13 10.95 1.24 3.59
N ARG A 14 10.71 2.38 2.94
CA ARG A 14 11.50 2.94 1.86
C ARG A 14 12.13 4.24 2.36
N PRO A 15 13.45 4.28 2.64
CA PRO A 15 14.10 5.42 3.30
C PRO A 15 14.13 6.70 2.48
N THR A 16 14.09 6.61 1.15
CA THR A 16 14.10 7.76 0.24
C THR A 16 13.07 7.61 -0.86
N LEU A 17 12.48 8.72 -1.27
CA LEU A 17 11.57 8.82 -2.41
C LEU A 17 12.26 9.39 -3.66
N SER A 18 13.58 9.48 -3.70
CA SER A 18 14.34 9.67 -4.93
C SER A 18 14.13 8.48 -5.88
N ASP A 19 14.28 8.68 -7.16
CA ASP A 19 14.24 7.63 -8.19
C ASP A 19 12.91 6.83 -8.26
N LEU A 20 11.79 7.54 -8.10
CA LEU A 20 10.48 6.94 -8.29
C LEU A 20 10.21 6.68 -9.78
N PRO A 21 9.73 5.47 -10.14
CA PRO A 21 9.34 5.21 -11.52
C PRO A 21 8.11 6.04 -11.89
N ALA A 22 8.13 6.66 -13.06
CA ALA A 22 6.94 7.24 -13.67
C ALA A 22 6.12 6.13 -14.33
N VAL A 23 5.04 5.71 -13.70
CA VAL A 23 4.17 4.63 -14.19
C VAL A 23 2.74 5.16 -14.29
N ALA A 24 2.30 5.42 -15.53
CA ALA A 24 0.89 5.76 -15.79
C ALA A 24 0.00 4.50 -15.77
N PRO A 25 -1.26 4.62 -15.39
CA PRO A 25 -2.21 3.52 -15.57
C PRO A 25 -2.47 3.27 -17.05
N PRO A 26 -2.68 2.02 -17.47
CA PRO A 26 -3.03 1.73 -18.86
C PRO A 26 -4.44 2.30 -19.18
N VAL A 27 -4.65 2.68 -20.45
CA VAL A 27 -5.98 3.05 -20.93
C VAL A 27 -6.92 1.85 -20.78
N PRO A 28 -8.16 2.02 -20.29
CA PRO A 28 -8.88 3.27 -20.07
C PRO A 28 -8.82 3.83 -18.64
N TYR A 29 -7.92 3.35 -17.79
CA TYR A 29 -7.89 3.75 -16.38
C TYR A 29 -7.28 5.14 -16.18
N ALA A 30 -7.82 5.86 -15.18
CA ALA A 30 -7.32 7.18 -14.78
C ALA A 30 -7.34 7.36 -13.26
N PHE A 31 -6.49 8.23 -12.73
CA PHE A 31 -6.53 8.63 -11.33
C PHE A 31 -7.34 9.90 -11.14
N ARG A 32 -8.06 9.98 -10.03
CA ARG A 32 -8.60 11.21 -9.48
C ARG A 32 -8.39 11.31 -7.97
N PRO A 33 -8.33 12.52 -7.42
CA PRO A 33 -8.34 12.70 -5.98
C PRO A 33 -9.71 12.32 -5.38
N TYR A 34 -9.72 12.15 -4.05
CA TYR A 34 -10.95 12.03 -3.28
C TYR A 34 -11.89 13.23 -3.53
N ALA A 35 -13.18 12.97 -3.55
CA ALA A 35 -14.26 13.93 -3.50
C ALA A 35 -15.28 13.52 -2.40
N PRO A 36 -15.96 14.48 -1.74
CA PRO A 36 -17.00 14.16 -0.77
C PRO A 36 -18.05 13.18 -1.35
N GLY A 37 -18.34 12.11 -0.62
CA GLY A 37 -19.19 10.99 -1.06
C GLY A 37 -18.42 9.75 -1.50
N ASP A 38 -17.09 9.83 -1.66
CA ASP A 38 -16.25 8.69 -2.03
C ASP A 38 -16.06 7.67 -0.90
N GLU A 39 -16.49 7.98 0.31
CA GLU A 39 -16.48 7.06 1.46
C GLU A 39 -17.21 5.76 1.12
N ALA A 40 -18.34 5.86 0.43
CA ALA A 40 -19.10 4.70 -0.03
C ALA A 40 -18.33 3.87 -1.08
N ALA A 41 -17.62 4.53 -2.00
CA ALA A 41 -16.76 3.86 -2.96
C ALA A 41 -15.58 3.17 -2.27
N TRP A 42 -14.97 3.80 -1.27
CA TRP A 42 -13.91 3.21 -0.47
C TRP A 42 -14.38 1.94 0.24
N VAL A 43 -15.52 1.99 0.92
CA VAL A 43 -16.14 0.84 1.59
C VAL A 43 -16.34 -0.29 0.59
N ARG A 44 -17.01 -0.04 -0.52
CA ARG A 44 -17.26 -1.03 -1.56
C ARG A 44 -15.97 -1.67 -2.09
N ILE A 45 -14.93 -0.86 -2.36
CA ILE A 45 -13.64 -1.37 -2.87
C ILE A 45 -13.02 -2.32 -1.84
N HIS A 46 -13.03 -1.96 -0.56
CA HIS A 46 -12.42 -2.77 0.49
C HIS A 46 -13.24 -4.02 0.84
N GLU A 47 -14.56 -3.95 0.87
CA GLU A 47 -15.43 -5.12 1.05
C GLU A 47 -15.19 -6.18 -0.03
N LEU A 48 -15.05 -5.74 -1.30
CA LEU A 48 -14.81 -6.64 -2.42
C LEU A 48 -13.38 -7.21 -2.44
N SER A 49 -12.40 -6.47 -1.92
CA SER A 49 -10.97 -6.77 -2.10
C SER A 49 -10.33 -7.44 -0.89
N ASP A 50 -10.88 -7.25 0.30
CA ASP A 50 -10.26 -7.67 1.55
C ASP A 50 -11.22 -8.47 2.43
N PRO A 51 -11.25 -9.78 2.26
CA PRO A 51 -12.12 -10.66 3.05
C PRO A 51 -11.72 -10.73 4.54
N LEU A 52 -10.60 -10.12 4.93
CA LEU A 52 -10.05 -10.18 6.28
C LEU A 52 -10.51 -9.01 7.15
N ASN A 53 -10.94 -7.92 6.54
CA ASN A 53 -11.41 -6.73 7.23
C ASN A 53 -12.84 -6.42 6.78
N THR A 54 -13.72 -6.19 7.75
CA THR A 54 -15.05 -5.65 7.47
C THR A 54 -14.88 -4.15 7.20
N ALA A 55 -15.10 -3.73 5.96
CA ALA A 55 -15.10 -2.32 5.61
C ALA A 55 -16.52 -1.74 5.83
N GLU A 56 -16.58 -0.60 6.51
CA GLU A 56 -17.82 0.13 6.79
C GLU A 56 -17.51 1.63 6.92
N LEU A 57 -18.52 2.49 6.88
CA LEU A 57 -18.33 3.94 6.99
C LEU A 57 -17.66 4.32 8.32
N ALA A 58 -18.02 3.68 9.42
CA ALA A 58 -17.40 3.91 10.72
C ALA A 58 -15.90 3.59 10.74
N LEU A 59 -15.46 2.58 9.97
CA LEU A 59 -14.04 2.29 9.77
C LEU A 59 -13.35 3.42 8.99
N PHE A 60 -13.96 3.87 7.90
CA PHE A 60 -13.43 4.98 7.11
C PHE A 60 -13.24 6.24 7.98
N GLU A 61 -14.26 6.62 8.74
CA GLU A 61 -14.23 7.78 9.64
C GLU A 61 -13.15 7.66 10.72
N ARG A 62 -12.99 6.46 11.29
CA ARG A 62 -11.94 6.19 12.29
C ARG A 62 -10.53 6.29 11.72
N GLU A 63 -10.31 5.83 10.50
CA GLU A 63 -8.99 5.80 9.85
C GLU A 63 -8.59 7.16 9.28
N PHE A 64 -9.54 7.95 8.82
CA PHE A 64 -9.28 9.16 8.03
C PHE A 64 -9.87 10.44 8.60
N GLY A 65 -10.83 10.35 9.52
CA GLY A 65 -11.58 11.51 10.03
C GLY A 65 -12.52 12.13 9.00
N HIS A 66 -12.82 13.43 9.15
CA HIS A 66 -13.79 14.13 8.34
C HIS A 66 -13.20 15.34 7.58
N ASP A 67 -11.87 15.49 7.55
CA ASP A 67 -11.22 16.58 6.83
C ASP A 67 -11.16 16.28 5.32
N ALA A 68 -12.18 16.75 4.61
CA ALA A 68 -12.30 16.55 3.16
C ALA A 68 -11.12 17.15 2.36
N GLU A 69 -10.51 18.24 2.83
CA GLU A 69 -9.36 18.83 2.15
C GLU A 69 -8.10 17.99 2.35
N ALA A 70 -7.87 17.48 3.56
CA ALA A 70 -6.78 16.53 3.81
C ALA A 70 -6.96 15.25 2.98
N LEU A 71 -8.18 14.71 2.89
CA LEU A 71 -8.50 13.57 2.05
C LEU A 71 -8.24 13.85 0.57
N ARG A 72 -8.72 14.97 0.04
CA ARG A 72 -8.51 15.37 -1.35
C ARG A 72 -7.02 15.45 -1.71
N ARG A 73 -6.20 15.91 -0.80
CA ARG A 73 -4.75 16.01 -1.01
C ARG A 73 -4.01 14.68 -0.92
N ARG A 74 -4.58 13.67 -0.25
CA ARG A 74 -3.85 12.46 0.14
C ARG A 74 -4.40 11.16 -0.43
N GLN A 75 -5.70 11.07 -0.66
CA GLN A 75 -6.36 9.86 -1.12
C GLN A 75 -6.61 9.91 -2.62
N LEU A 76 -6.21 8.84 -3.31
CA LEU A 76 -6.37 8.68 -4.75
C LEU A 76 -7.30 7.52 -5.05
N TYR A 77 -8.17 7.72 -6.02
CA TYR A 77 -8.99 6.68 -6.62
C TYR A 77 -8.52 6.37 -8.03
N LEU A 78 -8.44 5.08 -8.35
CA LEU A 78 -8.25 4.57 -9.69
C LEU A 78 -9.62 4.31 -10.27
N CYS A 79 -9.95 4.98 -11.36
CA CYS A 79 -11.23 4.82 -12.07
C CYS A 79 -11.04 4.05 -13.37
N ASP A 80 -12.05 3.29 -13.77
CA ASP A 80 -12.13 2.62 -15.06
C ASP A 80 -12.62 3.55 -16.18
N GLY A 81 -12.84 3.00 -17.38
CA GLY A 81 -13.31 3.75 -18.56
C GLY A 81 -14.73 4.32 -18.45
N GLN A 82 -15.51 3.89 -17.48
CA GLN A 82 -16.84 4.42 -17.15
C GLN A 82 -16.77 5.48 -16.05
N GLY A 83 -15.59 5.72 -15.48
CA GLY A 83 -15.37 6.64 -14.36
C GLY A 83 -15.67 6.04 -12.99
N GLU A 84 -15.97 4.73 -12.92
CA GLU A 84 -16.21 4.04 -11.67
C GLU A 84 -14.90 3.82 -10.91
N ALA A 85 -14.88 4.11 -9.60
CA ALA A 85 -13.74 3.87 -8.74
C ALA A 85 -13.54 2.36 -8.51
N VAL A 86 -12.45 1.79 -9.01
CA VAL A 86 -12.13 0.37 -8.94
C VAL A 86 -10.89 0.07 -8.10
N GLY A 87 -10.24 1.09 -7.60
CA GLY A 87 -9.12 0.98 -6.67
C GLY A 87 -8.89 2.25 -5.88
N THR A 88 -8.19 2.14 -4.76
CA THR A 88 -7.84 3.28 -3.90
C THR A 88 -6.49 3.08 -3.23
N ILE A 89 -5.85 4.20 -2.89
CA ILE A 89 -4.62 4.27 -2.10
C ILE A 89 -4.51 5.63 -1.43
N THR A 90 -3.95 5.68 -0.23
CA THR A 90 -3.79 6.93 0.50
C THR A 90 -2.34 7.19 0.88
N ALA A 91 -1.83 8.38 0.55
CA ALA A 91 -0.56 8.95 1.04
C ALA A 91 -0.79 9.60 2.42
N TRP A 92 -0.88 8.76 3.48
CA TRP A 92 -1.35 9.19 4.78
C TRP A 92 -0.24 9.78 5.65
N HIS A 93 -0.65 10.35 6.77
CA HIS A 93 0.26 10.95 7.73
C HIS A 93 1.19 9.91 8.36
N ASN A 94 2.36 10.37 8.79
CA ASN A 94 3.30 9.57 9.57
C ASN A 94 2.82 9.45 11.01
N THR A 95 2.69 8.22 11.51
CA THR A 95 2.33 7.92 12.90
C THR A 95 3.41 7.13 13.63
N ASP A 96 4.28 6.41 12.89
CA ASP A 96 5.18 5.40 13.44
C ASP A 96 6.65 5.83 13.45
N PHE A 97 6.97 6.96 12.81
CA PHE A 97 8.35 7.46 12.65
C PHE A 97 8.42 8.96 12.94
N PRO A 98 8.21 9.39 14.21
CA PRO A 98 8.06 10.82 14.54
C PRO A 98 9.25 11.68 14.12
N ASP A 99 10.47 11.11 14.11
CA ASP A 99 11.71 11.82 13.77
C ASP A 99 12.06 11.78 12.28
N ARG A 100 11.14 11.35 11.42
CA ARG A 100 11.34 11.22 9.99
C ARG A 100 10.23 11.89 9.20
N ALA A 101 10.57 12.54 8.11
CA ALA A 101 9.61 13.09 7.14
C ALA A 101 9.05 11.95 6.23
N TYR A 102 8.43 10.95 6.85
CA TYR A 102 7.88 9.80 6.13
C TYR A 102 6.38 9.94 5.88
N GLY A 103 5.91 9.37 4.77
CA GLY A 103 4.50 9.15 4.51
C GLY A 103 4.12 7.69 4.72
N ARG A 104 2.89 7.43 5.14
CA ARG A 104 2.34 6.08 5.25
C ARG A 104 1.56 5.72 3.99
N VAL A 105 1.97 4.66 3.28
CA VAL A 105 1.11 4.04 2.26
C VAL A 105 0.00 3.29 2.99
N HIS A 106 -1.24 3.75 2.83
CA HIS A 106 -2.33 3.34 3.69
C HIS A 106 -3.57 2.94 2.88
N TRP A 107 -4.21 1.85 3.30
CA TRP A 107 -5.44 1.32 2.70
C TRP A 107 -5.39 1.20 1.16
N VAL A 108 -4.58 0.27 0.68
CA VAL A 108 -4.39 -0.03 -0.74
C VAL A 108 -5.31 -1.17 -1.16
N ALA A 109 -6.16 -0.92 -2.13
CA ALA A 109 -7.04 -1.97 -2.67
C ALA A 109 -7.34 -1.75 -4.16
N ILE A 110 -7.59 -2.85 -4.87
CA ILE A 110 -8.15 -2.89 -6.23
C ILE A 110 -9.17 -4.02 -6.24
N VAL A 111 -10.39 -3.72 -6.71
CA VAL A 111 -11.46 -4.73 -6.76
C VAL A 111 -11.06 -5.95 -7.61
N PRO A 112 -11.48 -7.18 -7.23
CA PRO A 112 -11.00 -8.41 -7.85
C PRO A 112 -11.15 -8.46 -9.37
N ALA A 113 -12.24 -7.91 -9.92
CA ALA A 113 -12.49 -7.89 -11.37
C ALA A 113 -11.44 -7.12 -12.17
N HIS A 114 -10.67 -6.23 -11.54
CA HIS A 114 -9.62 -5.40 -12.16
C HIS A 114 -8.21 -5.81 -11.72
N GLN A 115 -8.07 -6.82 -10.85
CA GLN A 115 -6.76 -7.36 -10.49
C GLN A 115 -6.13 -8.11 -11.66
N GLY A 116 -4.79 -8.28 -11.63
CA GLY A 116 -4.07 -8.94 -12.72
C GLY A 116 -3.79 -8.05 -13.96
N ALA A 117 -4.45 -6.90 -14.09
CA ALA A 117 -4.26 -5.94 -15.19
C ALA A 117 -3.04 -5.01 -15.03
N GLY A 118 -2.15 -5.30 -14.08
CA GLY A 118 -0.92 -4.51 -13.86
C GLY A 118 -1.13 -3.19 -13.10
N LEU A 119 -2.33 -2.92 -12.59
CA LEU A 119 -2.74 -1.63 -11.98
C LEU A 119 -2.06 -1.32 -10.64
N GLY A 120 -1.55 -2.30 -9.94
CA GLY A 120 -0.86 -2.08 -8.65
C GLY A 120 0.39 -1.21 -8.77
N LYS A 121 1.14 -1.32 -9.89
CA LYS A 121 2.34 -0.50 -10.12
C LYS A 121 2.02 0.98 -10.27
N PRO A 122 1.14 1.40 -11.20
CA PRO A 122 0.76 2.80 -11.33
C PRO A 122 0.08 3.34 -10.05
N LEU A 123 -0.72 2.54 -9.36
CA LEU A 123 -1.39 2.95 -8.12
C LEU A 123 -0.35 3.29 -7.03
N LEU A 124 0.63 2.41 -6.79
CA LEU A 124 1.68 2.66 -5.82
C LEU A 124 2.59 3.83 -6.25
N ALA A 125 2.96 3.91 -7.53
CA ALA A 125 3.76 5.03 -8.05
C ALA A 125 3.06 6.37 -7.79
N ALA A 126 1.78 6.49 -8.13
CA ALA A 126 1.00 7.70 -7.91
C ALA A 126 0.96 8.11 -6.42
N CYS A 127 0.82 7.15 -5.51
CA CYS A 127 0.87 7.42 -4.07
C CYS A 127 2.24 7.94 -3.63
N LEU A 128 3.34 7.33 -4.09
CA LEU A 128 4.68 7.76 -3.71
C LEU A 128 5.03 9.14 -4.30
N HIS A 129 4.63 9.44 -5.54
CA HIS A 129 4.74 10.79 -6.10
C HIS A 129 3.94 11.81 -5.30
N ARG A 130 2.71 11.44 -4.89
CA ARG A 130 1.90 12.29 -4.00
C ARG A 130 2.61 12.56 -2.67
N MET A 131 3.31 11.58 -2.09
CA MET A 131 4.10 11.79 -0.88
C MET A 131 5.23 12.80 -1.09
N VAL A 132 5.92 12.75 -2.24
CA VAL A 132 6.94 13.76 -2.59
C VAL A 132 6.32 15.17 -2.66
N GLU A 133 5.17 15.32 -3.32
CA GLU A 133 4.43 16.59 -3.39
C GLU A 133 4.01 17.11 -2.01
N LEU A 134 3.80 16.21 -1.05
CA LEU A 134 3.48 16.51 0.35
C LEU A 134 4.71 16.74 1.24
N GLY A 135 5.93 16.73 0.66
CA GLY A 135 7.18 16.98 1.36
C GLY A 135 7.73 15.78 2.14
N CYS A 136 7.27 14.56 1.84
CA CYS A 136 7.84 13.36 2.43
C CYS A 136 9.18 13.00 1.78
N GLU A 137 10.17 12.61 2.59
CA GLU A 137 11.48 12.14 2.15
C GLU A 137 11.54 10.63 1.97
N GLY A 138 10.70 9.90 2.71
CA GLY A 138 10.60 8.46 2.68
C GLY A 138 9.16 7.98 2.87
N ALA A 139 8.98 6.67 2.83
CA ALA A 139 7.67 6.05 3.00
C ALA A 139 7.75 4.79 3.86
N TYR A 140 6.66 4.46 4.52
CA TYR A 140 6.49 3.18 5.18
C TYR A 140 5.08 2.63 4.95
N LEU A 141 4.92 1.37 5.22
CA LEU A 141 3.62 0.70 5.23
C LEU A 141 3.61 -0.44 6.24
N THR A 142 2.41 -0.80 6.66
CA THR A 142 2.14 -2.00 7.43
C THR A 142 1.23 -2.90 6.61
N THR A 143 1.54 -4.19 6.54
CA THR A 143 0.75 -5.17 5.80
C THR A 143 0.74 -6.50 6.55
N ASN A 144 0.04 -7.51 6.04
CA ASN A 144 0.01 -8.85 6.61
C ASN A 144 0.83 -9.84 5.77
N ALA A 145 1.57 -10.73 6.43
CA ALA A 145 2.47 -11.69 5.79
C ALA A 145 1.82 -12.51 4.65
N PRO A 146 0.54 -12.93 4.70
CA PRO A 146 -0.10 -13.64 3.59
C PRO A 146 -0.27 -12.85 2.30
N ARG A 147 -0.15 -11.52 2.33
CA ARG A 147 -0.34 -10.66 1.15
C ARG A 147 0.88 -10.65 0.23
N ILE A 148 1.39 -11.84 -0.13
CA ILE A 148 2.60 -12.05 -0.92
C ILE A 148 2.64 -11.24 -2.23
N PRO A 149 1.56 -11.14 -3.04
CA PRO A 149 1.59 -10.31 -4.25
C PRO A 149 1.85 -8.83 -3.97
N ALA A 150 1.25 -8.28 -2.90
CA ALA A 150 1.44 -6.89 -2.50
C ALA A 150 2.87 -6.67 -1.95
N ILE A 151 3.38 -7.57 -1.10
CA ILE A 151 4.76 -7.53 -0.59
C ILE A 151 5.75 -7.56 -1.77
N GLY A 152 5.53 -8.42 -2.76
CA GLY A 152 6.35 -8.48 -3.95
C GLY A 152 6.34 -7.17 -4.76
N LEU A 153 5.21 -6.48 -4.81
CA LEU A 153 5.12 -5.14 -5.41
C LEU A 153 5.94 -4.13 -4.62
N TYR A 154 5.78 -4.07 -3.29
CA TYR A 154 6.49 -3.13 -2.43
C TYR A 154 8.01 -3.34 -2.49
N LEU A 155 8.50 -4.59 -2.48
CA LEU A 155 9.93 -4.89 -2.64
C LEU A 155 10.50 -4.34 -3.96
N ARG A 156 9.76 -4.46 -5.08
CA ARG A 156 10.16 -3.88 -6.38
C ARG A 156 10.17 -2.36 -6.39
N PHE A 157 9.37 -1.74 -5.54
CA PHE A 157 9.37 -0.29 -5.33
C PHE A 157 10.36 0.17 -4.26
N GLY A 158 11.34 -0.64 -3.91
CA GLY A 158 12.43 -0.27 -3.01
C GLY A 158 12.08 -0.31 -1.53
N PHE A 159 10.89 -0.77 -1.14
CA PHE A 159 10.60 -1.05 0.26
C PHE A 159 11.41 -2.25 0.74
N ARG A 160 11.82 -2.21 2.00
CA ARG A 160 12.55 -3.28 2.67
C ARG A 160 11.87 -3.64 3.99
N PRO A 161 12.00 -4.90 4.45
CA PRO A 161 11.58 -5.27 5.78
C PRO A 161 12.12 -4.34 6.85
N ARG A 162 11.28 -3.92 7.78
CA ARG A 162 11.73 -3.32 9.03
C ARG A 162 11.61 -4.38 10.11
N VAL A 163 12.71 -4.73 10.73
CA VAL A 163 12.79 -5.72 11.81
C VAL A 163 13.36 -5.04 13.05
N ARG A 164 12.64 -5.10 14.16
CA ARG A 164 13.00 -4.45 15.43
C ARG A 164 13.29 -5.44 16.55
N SER A 165 12.89 -6.70 16.35
CA SER A 165 13.05 -7.76 17.34
C SER A 165 13.17 -9.13 16.68
N GLU A 166 13.68 -10.11 17.40
CA GLU A 166 13.78 -11.50 16.91
C GLU A 166 12.37 -12.08 16.56
N ALA A 167 11.33 -11.70 17.31
CA ALA A 167 9.97 -12.14 17.04
C ALA A 167 9.44 -11.66 15.67
N GLU A 168 9.92 -10.52 15.16
CA GLU A 168 9.56 -10.00 13.84
C GLU A 168 10.30 -10.71 12.69
N ARG A 169 11.37 -11.49 12.96
CA ARG A 169 12.14 -12.20 11.93
C ARG A 169 11.39 -13.38 11.35
N GLU A 170 10.68 -14.14 12.17
CA GLU A 170 10.02 -15.37 11.72
C GLU A 170 8.97 -15.14 10.63
N PRO A 171 8.05 -14.14 10.74
CA PRO A 171 7.15 -13.80 9.64
C PRO A 171 7.89 -13.46 8.34
N TRP A 172 9.02 -12.77 8.43
CA TRP A 172 9.81 -12.41 7.25
C TRP A 172 10.55 -13.59 6.61
N ARG A 173 11.04 -14.57 7.41
CA ARG A 173 11.59 -15.82 6.88
C ARG A 173 10.57 -16.55 6.02
N ARG A 174 9.33 -16.65 6.52
CA ARG A 174 8.22 -17.26 5.77
C ARG A 174 7.84 -16.45 4.52
N VAL A 175 7.86 -15.13 4.58
CA VAL A 175 7.67 -14.29 3.40
C VAL A 175 8.75 -14.58 2.36
N ALA A 176 10.04 -14.71 2.76
CA ALA A 176 11.14 -15.01 1.85
C ALA A 176 10.97 -16.35 1.12
N GLU A 177 10.33 -17.34 1.74
CA GLU A 177 10.02 -18.63 1.13
C GLU A 177 8.89 -18.59 0.09
N ASN A 178 8.03 -17.55 0.15
CA ASN A 178 6.80 -17.46 -0.64
C ASN A 178 6.82 -16.34 -1.69
N VAL A 179 7.73 -15.38 -1.60
CA VAL A 179 7.94 -14.39 -2.67
C VAL A 179 8.74 -15.00 -3.82
N ARG A 180 8.76 -14.34 -4.97
CA ARG A 180 9.58 -14.79 -6.11
C ARG A 180 11.06 -14.85 -5.74
N PRO A 181 11.83 -15.81 -6.27
CA PRO A 181 13.24 -16.02 -5.89
C PRO A 181 14.11 -14.77 -5.96
N GLU A 182 13.91 -13.93 -6.99
CA GLU A 182 14.64 -12.68 -7.17
C GLU A 182 14.36 -11.64 -6.07
N LEU A 183 13.24 -11.74 -5.37
CA LEU A 183 12.86 -10.86 -4.26
C LEU A 183 13.23 -11.44 -2.89
N ALA A 184 13.36 -12.76 -2.79
CA ALA A 184 13.73 -13.44 -1.55
C ALA A 184 15.08 -12.98 -1.02
N GLY A 185 16.04 -12.71 -1.92
CA GLY A 185 17.35 -12.16 -1.55
C GLY A 185 17.26 -10.82 -0.84
N LEU A 186 16.35 -9.93 -1.27
CA LEU A 186 16.13 -8.63 -0.63
C LEU A 186 15.59 -8.76 0.80
N VAL A 187 14.73 -9.76 1.02
CA VAL A 187 14.18 -10.03 2.36
C VAL A 187 15.26 -10.60 3.27
N ARG A 188 16.05 -11.58 2.79
CA ARG A 188 17.13 -12.20 3.59
C ARG A 188 18.21 -11.19 3.98
N ALA A 189 18.69 -10.37 3.02
CA ALA A 189 19.65 -9.31 3.31
C ALA A 189 19.17 -8.39 4.43
N ALA A 190 17.91 -7.93 4.37
CA ALA A 190 17.34 -7.09 5.43
C ALA A 190 17.22 -7.81 6.80
N LEU A 191 17.20 -9.14 6.83
CA LEU A 191 17.22 -9.91 8.07
C LEU A 191 18.66 -10.07 8.64
N GLU A 192 19.68 -10.01 7.80
CA GLU A 192 21.08 -10.09 8.22
C GLU A 192 21.56 -8.73 8.79
N ASP A 193 21.05 -7.61 8.23
CA ASP A 193 21.41 -6.26 8.61
C ASP A 193 20.68 -5.76 9.89
N ALA A 194 19.68 -6.48 10.39
CA ALA A 194 18.82 -6.13 11.54
C ALA A 194 19.26 -6.89 12.79
#